data_5a1824c8bd5f6396c7e57e8c3a9d5c49
#
_entry.id   5a1824c8bd5f6396c7e57e8c3a9d5c49
#
_cell.length_a   1.000
_cell.length_b   1.000
_cell.length_c   1.000
_cell.angle_alpha   90.00
_cell.angle_beta   90.00
_cell.angle_gamma   90.00
#
_symmetry.space_group_name_H-M   'P 1'
#
loop_
_entity.id
_entity.type
_entity.pdbx_description
1 polymer ?
#
loop_
_entity_poly.entity_id
_entity_poly.type
_entity_poly.pdbx_seq_one_letter_code
_entity_poly.pdbx_strand_id
1 'polypeptide(L)'
;RDVLGSRGLGDVYKRQTINDSWGYRPSDNDYKSSGQIVRMFCDCITLGGRMLLDIGPKEDGTLDERQEKVLLDLGGWIHDHEEAVFGTEKGLDYNHFLGGSTISADQKTMYLFVYDKPQETLCVKGIKTPVKKVTVLHTGEELRFSYTGSLPWSGIPGTLWIWAGEMSIHPFATVVKVELEDEITYNLGHGEVVTFNE
;
A
#
# COMPACT_ATOMS: atom_id res chain seq x y z
N ARG A 1 21.55 -5.48 -9.42
CA ARG A 1 22.27 -4.22 -9.17
C ARG A 1 21.24 -3.11 -9.14
N ASP A 2 20.77 -2.77 -7.95
CA ASP A 2 19.82 -1.70 -7.74
C ASP A 2 20.50 -0.38 -8.10
N VAL A 3 20.00 0.25 -9.16
CA VAL A 3 20.40 1.61 -9.47
C VAL A 3 19.51 2.55 -8.67
N LEU A 4 19.90 2.85 -7.45
CA LEU A 4 19.42 4.01 -6.73
C LEU A 4 20.03 5.27 -7.37
N GLY A 5 19.44 5.70 -8.48
CA GLY A 5 19.73 6.98 -9.11
C GLY A 5 18.98 8.07 -8.38
N SER A 6 19.66 8.76 -7.50
CA SER A 6 19.19 9.98 -6.84
C SER A 6 19.02 11.12 -7.83
N ARG A 7 17.98 11.92 -7.60
CA ARG A 7 17.74 13.30 -8.08
C ARG A 7 16.97 13.43 -9.39
N GLY A 8 15.78 13.84 -9.21
CA GLY A 8 14.79 14.20 -10.21
C GLY A 8 13.61 13.27 -10.10
N LEU A 9 12.44 13.78 -10.25
CA LEU A 9 11.18 13.08 -10.39
C LEU A 9 11.21 12.16 -11.63
N GLY A 10 12.09 11.17 -11.59
CA GLY A 10 12.20 10.13 -12.61
C GLY A 10 11.39 8.92 -12.16
N ASP A 11 10.64 8.34 -13.07
CA ASP A 11 9.91 7.11 -12.86
C ASP A 11 10.81 6.06 -12.19
N VAL A 12 10.45 5.64 -10.97
CA VAL A 12 11.11 4.53 -10.30
C VAL A 12 10.61 3.25 -10.93
N TYR A 13 11.44 2.61 -11.75
CA TYR A 13 11.13 1.32 -12.36
C TYR A 13 11.78 0.20 -11.57
N LYS A 14 10.98 -0.77 -11.13
CA LYS A 14 11.46 -2.05 -10.64
C LYS A 14 11.26 -3.09 -11.72
N ARG A 15 12.36 -3.61 -12.29
CA ARG A 15 12.33 -4.79 -13.14
C ARG A 15 12.35 -6.03 -12.28
N GLN A 16 11.41 -6.93 -12.49
CA GLN A 16 11.29 -8.15 -11.72
C GLN A 16 10.98 -9.33 -12.63
N THR A 17 11.66 -10.45 -12.43
CA THR A 17 11.36 -11.74 -13.04
C THR A 17 10.51 -12.58 -12.11
N ILE A 18 9.66 -13.46 -12.65
CA ILE A 18 8.89 -14.42 -11.85
C ILE A 18 9.79 -15.55 -11.35
N ASN A 19 10.79 -15.95 -12.14
CA ASN A 19 11.81 -16.94 -11.80
C ASN A 19 13.19 -16.29 -11.64
N ASP A 20 14.23 -17.07 -11.38
CA ASP A 20 15.61 -16.57 -11.29
C ASP A 20 16.26 -16.27 -12.64
N SER A 21 15.67 -16.73 -13.72
CA SER A 21 16.15 -16.51 -15.09
C SER A 21 15.36 -15.40 -15.78
N TRP A 22 16.00 -14.70 -16.73
CA TRP A 22 15.35 -13.67 -17.56
C TRP A 22 14.34 -14.24 -18.58
N GLY A 23 14.32 -15.54 -18.77
CA GLY A 23 13.44 -16.23 -19.68
C GLY A 23 13.10 -17.61 -19.17
N TYR A 24 12.35 -18.37 -19.97
CA TYR A 24 12.04 -19.76 -19.63
C TYR A 24 13.29 -20.63 -19.70
N ARG A 25 13.53 -21.40 -18.64
CA ARG A 25 14.54 -22.46 -18.58
C ARG A 25 13.92 -23.70 -17.94
N PRO A 26 13.91 -24.85 -18.64
CA PRO A 26 13.31 -26.09 -18.10
C PRO A 26 13.89 -26.55 -16.76
N SER A 27 15.15 -26.20 -16.49
CA SER A 27 15.85 -26.55 -15.24
C SER A 27 15.62 -25.55 -14.10
N ASP A 28 15.00 -24.41 -14.36
CA ASP A 28 14.72 -23.40 -13.34
C ASP A 28 13.43 -23.76 -12.61
N ASN A 29 13.55 -24.04 -11.32
CA ASN A 29 12.44 -24.39 -10.45
C ASN A 29 12.21 -23.35 -9.33
N ASP A 30 12.97 -22.27 -9.32
CA ASP A 30 12.85 -21.23 -8.33
C ASP A 30 11.93 -20.11 -8.84
N TYR A 31 10.63 -20.27 -8.55
CA TYR A 31 9.59 -19.34 -8.94
C TYR A 31 9.07 -18.59 -7.73
N LYS A 32 8.96 -17.27 -7.85
CA LYS A 32 8.34 -16.44 -6.84
C LYS A 32 6.86 -16.77 -6.72
N SER A 33 6.37 -16.84 -5.49
CA SER A 33 4.95 -17.05 -5.24
C SER A 33 4.12 -15.82 -5.65
N SER A 34 2.83 -16.03 -5.91
CA SER A 34 1.88 -14.94 -6.19
C SER A 34 1.89 -13.88 -5.10
N GLY A 35 1.93 -14.28 -3.83
CA GLY A 35 2.02 -13.36 -2.69
C GLY A 35 3.28 -12.50 -2.70
N GLN A 36 4.44 -13.07 -3.07
CA GLN A 36 5.68 -12.30 -3.20
C GLN A 36 5.57 -11.26 -4.32
N ILE A 37 5.04 -11.65 -5.50
CA ILE A 37 4.88 -10.72 -6.62
C ILE A 37 3.87 -9.60 -6.29
N VAL A 38 2.72 -9.92 -5.67
CA VAL A 38 1.75 -8.92 -5.24
C VAL A 38 2.36 -7.93 -4.23
N ARG A 39 3.08 -8.43 -3.20
CA ARG A 39 3.74 -7.56 -2.22
C ARG A 39 4.80 -6.66 -2.87
N MET A 40 5.60 -7.20 -3.79
CA MET A 40 6.59 -6.42 -4.54
C MET A 40 5.94 -5.34 -5.42
N PHE A 41 4.79 -5.65 -6.01
CA PHE A 41 3.99 -4.68 -6.75
C PHE A 41 3.46 -3.58 -5.83
N CYS A 42 2.86 -3.95 -4.69
CA CYS A 42 2.39 -2.99 -3.68
C CYS A 42 3.52 -2.07 -3.19
N ASP A 43 4.68 -2.64 -2.84
CA ASP A 43 5.85 -1.84 -2.41
C ASP A 43 6.28 -0.86 -3.50
N CYS A 44 6.21 -1.26 -4.76
CA CYS A 44 6.57 -0.39 -5.88
C CYS A 44 5.62 0.80 -6.01
N ILE A 45 4.31 0.56 -6.05
CA ILE A 45 3.31 1.61 -6.24
C ILE A 45 3.21 2.55 -5.03
N THR A 46 3.33 2.03 -3.81
CA THR A 46 3.28 2.85 -2.58
C THR A 46 4.48 3.79 -2.44
N LEU A 47 5.57 3.51 -3.15
CA LEU A 47 6.71 4.41 -3.28
C LEU A 47 6.62 5.36 -4.49
N GLY A 48 5.49 5.32 -5.21
CA GLY A 48 5.29 6.13 -6.42
C GLY A 48 6.00 5.58 -7.65
N GLY A 49 6.41 4.31 -7.61
CA GLY A 49 7.11 3.63 -8.70
C GLY A 49 6.18 2.85 -9.63
N ARG A 50 6.81 2.23 -10.64
CA ARG A 50 6.15 1.32 -11.59
C ARG A 50 6.90 0.00 -11.65
N MET A 51 6.17 -1.10 -11.75
CA MET A 51 6.76 -2.43 -11.88
C MET A 51 6.71 -2.90 -13.33
N LEU A 52 7.83 -3.37 -13.83
CA LEU A 52 7.92 -4.16 -15.06
C LEU A 52 8.13 -5.62 -14.65
N LEU A 53 7.11 -6.44 -14.84
CA LEU A 53 7.19 -7.87 -14.57
C LEU A 53 7.56 -8.60 -15.85
N ASP A 54 8.70 -9.28 -15.82
CA ASP A 54 9.21 -10.05 -16.93
C ASP A 54 8.72 -11.49 -16.85
N ILE A 55 8.28 -12.02 -18.00
CA ILE A 55 7.80 -13.38 -18.17
C ILE A 55 8.63 -14.10 -19.25
N GLY A 56 8.84 -15.40 -19.11
CA GLY A 56 9.56 -16.21 -20.07
C GLY A 56 8.64 -17.21 -20.76
N PRO A 57 8.18 -16.94 -22.01
CA PRO A 57 7.45 -17.96 -22.76
C PRO A 57 8.33 -19.14 -23.16
N LYS A 58 7.73 -20.32 -23.30
CA LYS A 58 8.36 -21.53 -23.85
C LYS A 58 8.61 -21.35 -25.34
N GLU A 59 9.34 -22.30 -25.96
CA GLU A 59 9.67 -22.28 -27.39
C GLU A 59 8.43 -22.31 -28.31
N ASP A 60 7.33 -22.91 -27.84
CA ASP A 60 6.05 -22.96 -28.53
C ASP A 60 5.18 -21.70 -28.32
N GLY A 61 5.67 -20.71 -27.57
CA GLY A 61 4.97 -19.47 -27.24
C GLY A 61 4.01 -19.57 -26.06
N THR A 62 3.85 -20.73 -25.44
CA THR A 62 3.03 -20.90 -24.23
C THR A 62 3.78 -20.45 -22.98
N LEU A 63 3.05 -20.16 -21.90
CA LEU A 63 3.65 -19.91 -20.59
C LEU A 63 3.76 -21.20 -19.78
N ASP A 64 4.67 -21.20 -18.84
CA ASP A 64 4.69 -22.21 -17.78
C ASP A 64 3.49 -21.97 -16.84
N GLU A 65 2.80 -23.03 -16.43
CA GLU A 65 1.60 -22.95 -15.59
C GLU A 65 1.84 -22.16 -14.28
N ARG A 66 3.06 -22.19 -13.75
CA ARG A 66 3.46 -21.44 -12.55
C ARG A 66 3.49 -19.95 -12.83
N GLN A 67 3.98 -19.52 -14.01
CA GLN A 67 3.98 -18.11 -14.41
C GLN A 67 2.56 -17.63 -14.70
N GLU A 68 1.77 -18.44 -15.41
CA GLU A 68 0.38 -18.14 -15.71
C GLU A 68 -0.44 -17.94 -14.41
N LYS A 69 -0.27 -18.84 -13.45
CA LYS A 69 -0.91 -18.72 -12.13
C LYS A 69 -0.56 -17.40 -11.44
N VAL A 70 0.71 -17.03 -11.41
CA VAL A 70 1.16 -15.78 -10.78
C VAL A 70 0.54 -14.56 -11.45
N LEU A 71 0.43 -14.56 -12.78
CA LEU A 71 -0.18 -13.46 -13.53
C LEU A 71 -1.70 -13.36 -13.27
N LEU A 72 -2.40 -14.50 -13.23
CA LEU A 72 -3.83 -14.55 -12.93
C LEU A 72 -4.12 -14.09 -11.49
N ASP A 73 -3.32 -14.53 -10.52
CA ASP A 73 -3.45 -14.13 -9.13
C ASP A 73 -3.17 -12.63 -8.94
N LEU A 74 -2.14 -12.09 -9.59
CA LEU A 74 -1.85 -10.65 -9.58
C LEU A 74 -2.97 -9.85 -10.23
N GLY A 75 -3.46 -10.31 -11.39
CA GLY A 75 -4.57 -9.68 -12.10
C GLY A 75 -5.85 -9.66 -11.27
N GLY A 76 -6.19 -10.76 -10.61
CA GLY A 76 -7.33 -10.85 -9.68
C GLY A 76 -7.18 -9.88 -8.51
N TRP A 77 -5.99 -9.85 -7.88
CA TRP A 77 -5.74 -8.92 -6.78
C TRP A 77 -5.87 -7.46 -7.23
N ILE A 78 -5.34 -7.09 -8.41
CA ILE A 78 -5.47 -5.73 -8.96
C ILE A 78 -6.94 -5.41 -9.20
N HIS A 79 -7.71 -6.34 -9.76
CA HIS A 79 -9.14 -6.14 -10.01
C HIS A 79 -9.92 -5.85 -8.72
N ASP A 80 -9.65 -6.59 -7.65
CA ASP A 80 -10.30 -6.40 -6.35
C ASP A 80 -9.88 -5.08 -5.65
N HIS A 81 -8.79 -4.45 -6.12
CA HIS A 81 -8.19 -3.26 -5.50
C HIS A 81 -7.93 -2.12 -6.48
N GLU A 82 -8.65 -2.07 -7.61
CA GLU A 82 -8.40 -1.13 -8.72
C GLU A 82 -8.28 0.33 -8.26
N GLU A 83 -9.16 0.78 -7.36
CA GLU A 83 -9.17 2.18 -6.90
C GLU A 83 -7.95 2.55 -6.03
N ALA A 84 -7.27 1.56 -5.43
CA ALA A 84 -6.03 1.79 -4.66
C ALA A 84 -4.78 1.75 -5.54
N VAL A 85 -4.92 1.27 -6.77
CA VAL A 85 -3.81 1.07 -7.74
C VAL A 85 -3.81 2.15 -8.81
N PHE A 86 -4.96 2.38 -9.45
CA PHE A 86 -5.05 3.30 -10.57
C PHE A 86 -5.52 4.69 -10.16
N GLY A 87 -4.94 5.72 -10.75
CA GLY A 87 -5.31 7.11 -10.45
C GLY A 87 -4.92 7.54 -9.02
N THR A 88 -3.91 6.89 -8.44
CA THR A 88 -3.38 7.21 -7.13
C THR A 88 -1.94 7.71 -7.23
N GLU A 89 -1.51 8.39 -6.19
CA GLU A 89 -0.15 8.87 -5.99
C GLU A 89 0.51 8.15 -4.80
N LYS A 90 1.82 8.35 -4.62
CA LYS A 90 2.54 7.92 -3.43
C LYS A 90 1.78 8.37 -2.18
N GLY A 91 1.61 7.46 -1.23
CA GLY A 91 0.87 7.71 -0.01
C GLY A 91 1.69 8.39 1.10
N LEU A 92 1.35 8.02 2.33
CA LEU A 92 1.89 8.60 3.55
C LEU A 92 3.38 8.27 3.73
N ASP A 93 4.12 9.20 4.28
CA ASP A 93 5.48 8.93 4.75
C ASP A 93 5.48 8.08 6.04
N TYR A 94 6.59 7.40 6.33
CA TYR A 94 6.73 6.50 7.49
C TYR A 94 6.45 7.15 8.85
N ASN A 95 6.60 8.49 8.96
CA ASN A 95 6.22 9.20 10.18
C ASN A 95 4.71 9.28 10.38
N HIS A 96 3.91 9.08 9.37
CA HIS A 96 2.46 9.08 9.45
C HIS A 96 1.87 7.67 9.54
N PHE A 97 2.39 6.74 8.74
CA PHE A 97 1.97 5.34 8.72
C PHE A 97 3.17 4.42 8.50
N LEU A 98 3.30 3.41 9.37
CA LEU A 98 4.35 2.41 9.26
C LEU A 98 3.90 1.28 8.34
N GLY A 99 3.90 1.54 7.06
CA GLY A 99 3.47 0.61 6.01
C GLY A 99 3.36 1.31 4.65
N GLY A 100 3.10 0.54 3.60
CA GLY A 100 2.83 1.09 2.29
C GLY A 100 1.45 1.74 2.23
N SER A 101 1.33 2.82 1.49
CA SER A 101 0.05 3.48 1.24
C SER A 101 0.03 4.21 -0.10
N THR A 102 -1.16 4.42 -0.64
CA THR A 102 -1.40 5.33 -1.77
C THR A 102 -2.49 6.33 -1.38
N ILE A 103 -2.57 7.43 -2.12
CA ILE A 103 -3.58 8.47 -1.94
C ILE A 103 -4.26 8.71 -3.28
N SER A 104 -5.58 8.87 -3.28
CA SER A 104 -6.36 9.22 -4.47
C SER A 104 -5.92 10.57 -5.06
N ALA A 105 -6.07 10.75 -6.37
CA ALA A 105 -5.68 11.98 -7.06
C ALA A 105 -6.41 13.25 -6.54
N ASP A 106 -7.61 13.10 -5.97
CA ASP A 106 -8.36 14.18 -5.33
C ASP A 106 -7.94 14.43 -3.87
N GLN A 107 -6.94 13.69 -3.38
CA GLN A 107 -6.39 13.80 -2.02
C GLN A 107 -7.40 13.55 -0.89
N LYS A 108 -8.54 12.86 -1.17
CA LYS A 108 -9.62 12.64 -0.20
C LYS A 108 -9.71 11.20 0.32
N THR A 109 -8.90 10.30 -0.21
CA THR A 109 -8.89 8.90 0.21
C THR A 109 -7.47 8.38 0.36
N MET A 110 -7.17 7.78 1.50
CA MET A 110 -5.93 7.06 1.76
C MET A 110 -6.21 5.56 1.64
N TYR A 111 -5.29 4.82 1.03
CA TYR A 111 -5.31 3.36 0.95
C TYR A 111 -4.10 2.82 1.70
N LEU A 112 -4.34 2.11 2.79
CA LEU A 112 -3.31 1.54 3.67
C LEU A 112 -3.12 0.06 3.33
N PHE A 113 -1.91 -0.33 2.96
CA PHE A 113 -1.58 -1.69 2.56
C PHE A 113 -1.11 -2.50 3.77
N VAL A 114 -1.77 -3.63 4.00
CA VAL A 114 -1.55 -4.50 5.16
C VAL A 114 -1.26 -5.90 4.66
N TYR A 115 -0.04 -6.40 4.93
CA TYR A 115 0.43 -7.68 4.41
C TYR A 115 0.10 -8.88 5.31
N ASP A 116 -0.03 -8.62 6.61
CA ASP A 116 -0.35 -9.66 7.59
C ASP A 116 -1.48 -9.17 8.50
N LYS A 117 -2.19 -10.08 9.14
CA LYS A 117 -3.30 -9.73 10.04
C LYS A 117 -2.79 -8.91 11.23
N PRO A 118 -3.25 -7.67 11.44
CA PRO A 118 -2.92 -6.91 12.62
C PRO A 118 -3.42 -7.61 13.90
N GLN A 119 -2.72 -7.46 15.00
CA GLN A 119 -3.19 -8.02 16.27
C GLN A 119 -4.45 -7.30 16.77
N GLU A 120 -4.46 -5.98 16.73
CA GLU A 120 -5.59 -5.17 17.19
C GLU A 120 -5.87 -3.99 16.26
N THR A 121 -4.94 -3.06 16.14
CA THR A 121 -5.16 -1.77 15.49
C THR A 121 -4.08 -1.41 14.48
N LEU A 122 -4.48 -0.62 13.48
CA LEU A 122 -3.56 0.19 12.66
C LEU A 122 -3.48 1.59 13.25
N CYS A 123 -2.30 2.20 13.16
CA CYS A 123 -2.01 3.52 13.70
C CYS A 123 -1.64 4.49 12.58
N VAL A 124 -2.39 5.59 12.46
CA VAL A 124 -2.05 6.70 11.55
C VAL A 124 -1.98 7.98 12.37
N LYS A 125 -0.93 8.75 12.21
CA LYS A 125 -0.69 9.97 13.00
C LYS A 125 -0.39 11.19 12.14
N GLY A 126 -0.69 12.36 12.69
CA GLY A 126 -0.35 13.63 12.04
C GLY A 126 -1.22 13.99 10.83
N ILE A 127 -2.40 13.41 10.70
CA ILE A 127 -3.40 13.80 9.70
C ILE A 127 -4.41 14.73 10.36
N LYS A 128 -4.54 15.96 9.85
CA LYS A 128 -5.46 16.97 10.40
C LYS A 128 -6.89 16.82 9.88
N THR A 129 -7.02 16.40 8.63
CA THR A 129 -8.33 16.22 8.00
C THR A 129 -9.08 15.07 8.69
N PRO A 130 -10.32 15.30 9.15
CA PRO A 130 -11.11 14.26 9.80
C PRO A 130 -11.40 13.08 8.87
N VAL A 131 -11.42 11.90 9.45
CA VAL A 131 -11.83 10.67 8.76
C VAL A 131 -13.36 10.58 8.78
N LYS A 132 -13.93 10.31 7.62
CA LYS A 132 -15.35 10.12 7.41
C LYS A 132 -15.74 8.65 7.59
N LYS A 133 -14.96 7.75 6.98
CA LYS A 133 -15.25 6.32 6.94
C LYS A 133 -13.98 5.50 6.76
N VAL A 134 -13.98 4.28 7.30
CA VAL A 134 -12.91 3.31 7.08
C VAL A 134 -13.53 1.98 6.67
N THR A 135 -13.01 1.37 5.60
CA THR A 135 -13.50 0.08 5.09
C THR A 135 -12.34 -0.81 4.63
N VAL A 136 -12.54 -2.11 4.67
CA VAL A 136 -11.70 -3.09 3.97
C VAL A 136 -12.10 -3.07 2.49
N LEU A 137 -11.17 -2.76 1.60
CA LEU A 137 -11.49 -2.42 0.21
C LEU A 137 -12.20 -3.57 -0.54
N HIS A 138 -11.62 -4.78 -0.51
CA HIS A 138 -12.12 -5.92 -1.28
C HIS A 138 -13.43 -6.54 -0.75
N THR A 139 -13.82 -6.24 0.51
CA THR A 139 -15.05 -6.76 1.11
C THR A 139 -16.11 -5.71 1.36
N GLY A 140 -15.72 -4.44 1.45
CA GLY A 140 -16.58 -3.35 1.88
C GLY A 140 -16.89 -3.36 3.39
N GLU A 141 -16.25 -4.25 4.16
CA GLU A 141 -16.41 -4.34 5.62
C GLU A 141 -16.02 -3.02 6.27
N GLU A 142 -16.91 -2.46 7.08
CA GLU A 142 -16.66 -1.20 7.78
C GLU A 142 -15.89 -1.44 9.08
N LEU A 143 -14.81 -0.67 9.27
CA LEU A 143 -13.96 -0.74 10.45
C LEU A 143 -14.22 0.43 11.38
N ARG A 144 -14.23 0.15 12.70
CA ARG A 144 -14.29 1.19 13.72
C ARG A 144 -12.95 1.92 13.81
N PHE A 145 -13.02 3.22 14.12
CA PHE A 145 -11.83 4.02 14.38
C PHE A 145 -12.07 5.04 15.50
N SER A 146 -11.02 5.54 16.10
CA SER A 146 -11.04 6.62 17.08
C SER A 146 -9.75 7.43 17.04
N TYR A 147 -9.78 8.57 17.72
CA TYR A 147 -8.62 9.43 17.92
C TYR A 147 -8.18 9.44 19.38
N THR A 148 -6.87 9.46 19.61
CA THR A 148 -6.30 9.62 20.95
C THR A 148 -5.27 10.74 20.95
N GLY A 149 -5.25 11.58 21.98
CA GLY A 149 -4.31 12.69 22.11
C GLY A 149 -4.62 13.89 21.23
N SER A 150 -5.86 13.99 20.70
CA SER A 150 -6.31 15.18 19.99
C SER A 150 -6.46 16.35 20.96
N LEU A 151 -5.93 17.51 20.56
CA LEU A 151 -6.05 18.78 21.29
C LEU A 151 -6.64 19.83 20.34
N PRO A 152 -8.00 19.90 20.23
CA PRO A 152 -8.66 20.74 19.23
C PRO A 152 -8.28 22.22 19.31
N TRP A 153 -8.07 22.72 20.53
CA TRP A 153 -7.69 24.12 20.77
C TRP A 153 -6.25 24.46 20.31
N SER A 154 -5.37 23.46 20.17
CA SER A 154 -3.99 23.66 19.68
C SER A 154 -3.80 23.26 18.22
N GLY A 155 -4.85 22.73 17.57
CA GLY A 155 -4.78 22.19 16.21
C GLY A 155 -4.01 20.87 16.08
N ILE A 156 -3.74 20.19 17.20
CA ILE A 156 -3.10 18.86 17.20
C ILE A 156 -4.18 17.81 16.90
N PRO A 157 -4.04 17.05 15.79
CA PRO A 157 -5.09 16.13 15.34
C PRO A 157 -5.23 14.85 16.19
N GLY A 158 -4.21 14.51 16.96
CA GLY A 158 -4.13 13.23 17.65
C GLY A 158 -3.68 12.10 16.73
N THR A 159 -3.74 10.90 17.27
CA THR A 159 -3.42 9.65 16.55
C THR A 159 -4.71 8.92 16.21
N LEU A 160 -4.87 8.60 14.95
CA LEU A 160 -5.98 7.77 14.44
C LEU A 160 -5.65 6.29 14.71
N TRP A 161 -6.55 5.60 15.37
CA TRP A 161 -6.53 4.17 15.60
C TRP A 161 -7.68 3.50 14.87
N ILE A 162 -7.38 2.51 14.03
CA ILE A 162 -8.35 1.73 13.26
C ILE A 162 -8.34 0.30 13.79
N TRP A 163 -9.50 -0.20 14.27
CA TRP A 163 -9.62 -1.58 14.76
C TRP A 163 -9.64 -2.56 13.60
N ALA A 164 -8.54 -3.25 13.40
CA ALA A 164 -8.28 -4.13 12.26
C ALA A 164 -8.03 -5.59 12.66
N GLY A 165 -8.03 -5.93 13.97
CA GLY A 165 -7.72 -7.27 14.46
C GLY A 165 -8.71 -8.35 14.00
N GLU A 166 -9.97 -7.97 13.78
CA GLU A 166 -11.03 -8.88 13.33
C GLU A 166 -11.38 -8.72 11.84
N MET A 167 -10.72 -7.82 11.11
CA MET A 167 -11.01 -7.57 9.71
C MET A 167 -10.78 -8.80 8.83
N SER A 168 -11.54 -8.90 7.76
CA SER A 168 -11.33 -9.88 6.70
C SER A 168 -10.04 -9.58 5.95
N ILE A 169 -9.12 -10.55 5.88
CA ILE A 169 -7.83 -10.39 5.22
C ILE A 169 -7.83 -11.04 3.83
N HIS A 170 -7.20 -10.36 2.87
CA HIS A 170 -6.90 -10.95 1.57
C HIS A 170 -5.64 -11.82 1.65
N PRO A 171 -5.56 -12.98 0.96
CA PRO A 171 -4.42 -13.90 1.06
C PRO A 171 -3.05 -13.31 0.70
N PHE A 172 -3.00 -12.26 -0.11
CA PHE A 172 -1.75 -11.65 -0.58
C PHE A 172 -1.44 -10.33 0.11
N ALA A 173 -2.36 -9.38 0.03
CA ALA A 173 -2.30 -8.07 0.66
C ALA A 173 -3.72 -7.52 0.82
N THR A 174 -4.02 -7.01 1.99
CA THR A 174 -5.30 -6.34 2.29
C THR A 174 -5.11 -4.84 2.15
N VAL A 175 -6.09 -4.15 1.59
CA VAL A 175 -6.10 -2.69 1.53
C VAL A 175 -7.21 -2.15 2.40
N VAL A 176 -6.87 -1.26 3.31
CA VAL A 176 -7.82 -0.51 4.14
C VAL A 176 -8.00 0.87 3.53
N LYS A 177 -9.22 1.15 3.10
CA LYS A 177 -9.64 2.44 2.55
C LYS A 177 -10.05 3.38 3.68
N VAL A 178 -9.47 4.56 3.72
CA VAL A 178 -9.77 5.62 4.68
C VAL A 178 -10.25 6.84 3.93
N GLU A 179 -11.55 7.09 3.98
CA GLU A 179 -12.19 8.25 3.35
C GLU A 179 -12.12 9.45 4.30
N LEU A 180 -11.69 10.60 3.79
CA LEU A 180 -11.57 11.85 4.51
C LEU A 180 -12.77 12.77 4.21
N GLU A 181 -13.04 13.72 5.11
CA GLU A 181 -14.07 14.73 4.90
C GLU A 181 -13.68 15.74 3.81
N ASP A 182 -12.39 16.01 3.64
CA ASP A 182 -11.84 16.92 2.64
C ASP A 182 -10.42 16.50 2.23
N GLU A 183 -9.72 17.27 1.42
CA GLU A 183 -8.33 17.01 1.02
C GLU A 183 -7.44 16.82 2.24
N ILE A 184 -6.50 15.87 2.12
CA ILE A 184 -5.58 15.54 3.21
C ILE A 184 -4.70 16.74 3.59
N THR A 185 -4.64 17.01 4.88
CA THR A 185 -3.73 18.01 5.46
C THR A 185 -2.93 17.41 6.60
N TYR A 186 -1.66 17.82 6.69
CA TYR A 186 -0.71 17.23 7.62
C TYR A 186 -0.38 18.14 8.80
N ASN A 187 -0.15 17.54 9.95
CA ASN A 187 0.56 18.15 11.06
C ASN A 187 2.04 17.73 10.97
N LEU A 188 2.85 18.58 10.41
CA LEU A 188 4.29 18.40 10.35
C LEU A 188 4.86 18.81 11.70
N GLY A 189 4.91 17.89 12.67
CA GLY A 189 5.44 18.15 14.00
C GLY A 189 6.87 18.72 13.92
N HIS A 190 7.11 19.77 14.70
CA HIS A 190 8.43 20.43 14.78
C HIS A 190 9.30 19.86 15.90
N GLY A 191 8.91 18.73 16.51
CA GLY A 191 9.58 18.15 17.68
C GLY A 191 9.28 18.90 18.98
N GLU A 192 8.35 19.83 18.95
CA GLU A 192 7.94 20.61 20.12
C GLU A 192 7.10 19.77 21.09
N VAL A 193 7.36 19.92 22.37
CA VAL A 193 6.46 19.44 23.42
C VAL A 193 5.40 20.53 23.61
N VAL A 194 4.12 20.15 23.53
CA VAL A 194 3.04 21.07 23.88
C VAL A 194 3.13 21.36 25.38
N THR A 195 3.57 22.56 25.71
CA THR A 195 3.55 23.07 27.09
C THR A 195 2.16 23.63 27.38
N PHE A 196 1.52 23.11 28.43
CA PHE A 196 0.16 23.49 28.82
C PHE A 196 0.07 24.79 29.60
N ASN A 197 1.15 25.52 29.68
CA ASN A 197 1.21 26.75 30.48
C ASN A 197 1.60 27.93 29.62
N GLU A 198 0.60 28.54 29.03
CA GLU A 198 0.58 30.02 28.89
C GLU A 198 -0.78 30.48 28.46
#